data_c7cc3cda6db955df6c500bead8434aa9
#
_entry.id   c7cc3cda6db955df6c500bead8434aa9
#
_cell.length_a   1.000
_cell.length_b   1.000
_cell.length_c   1.000
_cell.angle_alpha   90.00
_cell.angle_beta   90.00
_cell.angle_gamma   90.00
#
_symmetry.space_group_name_H-M   'P 1'
#
loop_
_entity.id
_entity.type
_entity.pdbx_description
1 polymer ?
#
loop_
_entity_poly.entity_id
_entity_poly.type
_entity_poly.pdbx_seq_one_letter_code
_entity_poly.pdbx_strand_id
1 'polypeptide(L)'
;MDTSTVSEQSANCQRRRQIILAALLIGGAAWGAVDLLLYDRGFLSKLVSIGCALSLAIAVMLWCVYDGRMRGFHVTALWKWLIVLMGIVGVPYYFWQSRPHRECLRSFFGLFLFAAVAAPYYIVWYSLRYALEKIGYYA
;
A
#
# COMPACT_ATOMS: atom_id res chain seq x y z
N MET A 1 13.22 -30.03 18.47
CA MET A 1 12.49 -29.00 17.72
C MET A 1 13.20 -28.84 16.39
N ASP A 2 12.60 -29.32 15.28
CA ASP A 2 13.31 -29.46 14.00
C ASP A 2 13.64 -28.08 13.40
N THR A 3 14.92 -27.83 13.19
CA THR A 3 15.45 -26.61 12.55
C THR A 3 14.95 -26.45 11.10
N SER A 4 14.57 -27.53 10.44
CA SER A 4 14.02 -27.57 9.08
C SER A 4 12.65 -26.88 8.97
N THR A 5 11.76 -27.09 9.95
CA THR A 5 10.42 -26.49 9.95
C THR A 5 10.45 -24.98 10.16
N VAL A 6 11.39 -24.46 10.95
CA VAL A 6 11.55 -23.02 11.19
C VAL A 6 12.08 -22.31 9.95
N SER A 7 13.00 -22.94 9.21
CA SER A 7 13.55 -22.35 7.98
C SER A 7 12.50 -22.28 6.85
N GLU A 8 11.68 -23.31 6.67
CA GLU A 8 10.60 -23.32 5.69
C GLU A 8 9.51 -22.30 6.00
N GLN A 9 9.16 -22.13 7.28
CA GLN A 9 8.15 -21.17 7.70
C GLN A 9 8.62 -19.73 7.46
N SER A 10 9.90 -19.44 7.68
CA SER A 10 10.51 -18.14 7.41
C SER A 10 10.53 -17.83 5.90
N ALA A 11 10.93 -18.79 5.07
CA ALA A 11 10.95 -18.65 3.61
C ALA A 11 9.54 -18.41 3.03
N ASN A 12 8.53 -19.13 3.52
CA ASN A 12 7.13 -18.93 3.11
C ASN A 12 6.60 -17.54 3.50
N CYS A 13 6.93 -17.02 4.68
CA CYS A 13 6.55 -15.67 5.10
C CYS A 13 7.20 -14.60 4.21
N GLN A 14 8.49 -14.76 3.89
CA GLN A 14 9.21 -13.83 3.02
C GLN A 14 8.62 -13.80 1.60
N ARG A 15 8.31 -14.98 1.03
CA ARG A 15 7.68 -15.09 -0.29
C ARG A 15 6.30 -14.41 -0.32
N ARG A 16 5.47 -14.65 0.70
CA ARG A 16 4.14 -13.99 0.81
C ARG A 16 4.26 -12.48 0.92
N ARG A 17 5.22 -11.97 1.68
CA ARG A 17 5.48 -10.53 1.77
C ARG A 17 5.85 -9.90 0.41
N GLN A 18 6.69 -10.57 -0.38
CA GLN A 18 7.06 -10.11 -1.72
C GLN A 18 5.87 -10.12 -2.68
N ILE A 19 5.03 -11.16 -2.62
CA ILE A 19 3.80 -11.25 -3.43
C ILE A 19 2.85 -10.11 -3.09
N ILE A 20 2.65 -9.80 -1.81
CA ILE A 20 1.77 -8.69 -1.39
C ILE A 20 2.34 -7.35 -1.85
N LEU A 21 3.66 -7.13 -1.78
CA LEU A 21 4.29 -5.91 -2.29
C LEU A 21 4.11 -5.78 -3.81
N ALA A 22 4.32 -6.85 -4.56
CA ALA A 22 4.10 -6.86 -6.01
C ALA A 22 2.62 -6.59 -6.34
N ALA A 23 1.69 -7.20 -5.62
CA ALA A 23 0.25 -6.98 -5.78
C ALA A 23 -0.15 -5.53 -5.46
N LEU A 24 0.47 -4.90 -4.44
CA LEU A 24 0.26 -3.49 -4.11
C LEU A 24 0.74 -2.56 -5.22
N LEU A 25 1.90 -2.83 -5.81
CA LEU A 25 2.45 -2.02 -6.91
C LEU A 25 1.58 -2.15 -8.17
N ILE A 26 1.23 -3.37 -8.55
CA ILE A 26 0.39 -3.64 -9.72
C ILE A 26 -1.03 -3.09 -9.50
N GLY A 27 -1.61 -3.30 -8.33
CA GLY A 27 -2.93 -2.81 -7.97
C GLY A 27 -3.01 -1.28 -7.94
N GLY A 28 -1.97 -0.62 -7.44
CA GLY A 28 -1.87 0.85 -7.46
C GLY A 28 -1.79 1.42 -8.88
N ALA A 29 -1.01 0.78 -9.77
CA ALA A 29 -0.92 1.18 -11.16
C ALA A 29 -2.23 0.93 -11.93
N ALA A 30 -2.86 -0.23 -11.71
CA ALA A 30 -4.15 -0.57 -12.30
C ALA A 30 -5.26 0.39 -11.82
N TRP A 31 -5.25 0.80 -10.56
CA TRP A 31 -6.21 1.77 -10.04
C TRP A 31 -6.10 3.11 -10.78
N GLY A 32 -4.89 3.64 -10.96
CA GLY A 32 -4.72 4.88 -11.73
C GLY A 32 -5.33 4.79 -13.13
N ALA A 33 -5.15 3.65 -13.82
CA ALA A 33 -5.74 3.42 -15.14
C ALA A 33 -7.28 3.33 -15.10
N VAL A 34 -7.84 2.64 -14.10
CA VAL A 34 -9.30 2.51 -13.93
C VAL A 34 -9.94 3.85 -13.57
N ASP A 35 -9.30 4.65 -12.72
CA ASP A 35 -9.80 5.98 -12.34
C ASP A 35 -9.87 6.91 -13.55
N LEU A 36 -8.92 6.81 -14.48
CA LEU A 36 -8.97 7.54 -15.74
C LEU A 36 -10.14 7.11 -16.64
N LEU A 37 -10.33 5.80 -16.80
CA LEU A 37 -11.35 5.24 -17.70
C LEU A 37 -12.78 5.47 -17.20
N LEU A 38 -12.97 5.53 -15.87
CA LEU A 38 -14.29 5.63 -15.24
C LEU A 38 -14.65 7.05 -14.78
N TYR A 39 -13.79 8.04 -15.05
CA TYR A 39 -13.96 9.40 -14.53
C TYR A 39 -15.31 10.03 -14.83
N ASP A 40 -15.87 9.76 -16.00
CA ASP A 40 -17.12 10.36 -16.46
C ASP A 40 -18.41 9.63 -16.00
N ARG A 41 -18.29 8.53 -15.26
CA ARG A 41 -19.44 7.69 -14.85
C ARG A 41 -19.97 7.98 -13.44
N GLY A 42 -19.79 9.19 -12.91
CA GLY A 42 -20.47 9.73 -11.73
C GLY A 42 -20.40 8.82 -10.48
N PHE A 43 -21.51 8.18 -10.11
CA PHE A 43 -21.61 7.36 -8.90
C PHE A 43 -20.78 6.07 -8.94
N LEU A 44 -20.70 5.42 -10.10
CA LEU A 44 -19.91 4.17 -10.27
C LEU A 44 -18.42 4.39 -10.08
N SER A 45 -17.89 5.51 -10.58
CA SER A 45 -16.49 5.90 -10.38
C SER A 45 -16.15 6.02 -8.90
N LYS A 46 -17.00 6.67 -8.11
CA LYS A 46 -16.82 6.82 -6.66
C LYS A 46 -16.85 5.48 -5.93
N LEU A 47 -17.76 4.57 -6.28
CA LEU A 47 -17.82 3.22 -5.68
C LEU A 47 -16.56 2.39 -5.98
N VAL A 48 -16.10 2.43 -7.24
CA VAL A 48 -14.88 1.72 -7.64
C VAL A 48 -13.66 2.31 -6.93
N SER A 49 -13.56 3.62 -6.82
CA SER A 49 -12.47 4.31 -6.12
C SER A 49 -12.41 3.94 -4.64
N ILE A 50 -13.56 3.90 -3.95
CA ILE A 50 -13.65 3.47 -2.55
C ILE A 50 -13.27 1.99 -2.42
N GLY A 51 -13.75 1.12 -3.31
CA GLY A 51 -13.41 -0.31 -3.31
C GLY A 51 -11.91 -0.56 -3.48
N CYS A 52 -11.28 0.16 -4.41
CA CYS A 52 -9.82 0.10 -4.62
C CYS A 52 -9.04 0.62 -3.42
N ALA A 53 -9.47 1.74 -2.81
CA ALA A 53 -8.84 2.29 -1.61
C ALA A 53 -8.89 1.31 -0.44
N LEU A 54 -10.05 0.68 -0.21
CA LEU A 54 -10.21 -0.36 0.82
C LEU A 54 -9.34 -1.59 0.55
N SER A 55 -9.28 -2.05 -0.69
CA SER A 55 -8.44 -3.18 -1.09
C SER A 55 -6.95 -2.90 -0.83
N LEU A 56 -6.48 -1.70 -1.16
CA LEU A 56 -5.12 -1.24 -0.86
C LEU A 56 -4.86 -1.18 0.65
N ALA A 57 -5.78 -0.62 1.42
CA ALA A 57 -5.65 -0.54 2.88
C ALA A 57 -5.57 -1.93 3.53
N ILE A 58 -6.39 -2.88 3.07
CA ILE A 58 -6.36 -4.27 3.51
C ILE A 58 -5.02 -4.93 3.13
N ALA A 59 -4.51 -4.71 1.92
CA ALA A 59 -3.24 -5.28 1.49
C ALA A 59 -2.05 -4.72 2.31
N VAL A 60 -2.05 -3.41 2.62
CA VAL A 60 -1.06 -2.80 3.52
C VAL A 60 -1.15 -3.39 4.93
N MET A 61 -2.35 -3.57 5.45
CA MET A 61 -2.57 -4.20 6.76
C MET A 61 -2.04 -5.64 6.78
N LEU A 62 -2.34 -6.44 5.75
CA LEU A 62 -1.83 -7.81 5.62
C LEU A 62 -0.30 -7.82 5.56
N TRP A 63 0.30 -6.90 4.81
CA TRP A 63 1.74 -6.76 4.75
C TRP A 63 2.34 -6.47 6.13
N CYS A 64 1.78 -5.53 6.89
CA CYS A 64 2.20 -5.22 8.26
C CYS A 64 2.08 -6.44 9.20
N VAL A 65 0.99 -7.23 9.07
CA VAL A 65 0.80 -8.46 9.85
C VAL A 65 1.88 -9.50 9.55
N TYR A 66 2.21 -9.71 8.27
CA TYR A 66 3.25 -10.67 7.89
C TYR A 66 4.66 -10.18 8.28
N ASP A 67 4.97 -8.89 8.08
CA ASP A 67 6.23 -8.31 8.52
C ASP A 67 6.39 -8.39 10.06
N GLY A 68 5.31 -8.11 10.80
CA GLY A 68 5.27 -8.23 12.25
C GLY A 68 5.53 -9.66 12.74
N ARG A 69 4.89 -10.66 12.11
CA ARG A 69 5.12 -12.08 12.44
C ARG A 69 6.57 -12.50 12.25
N MET A 70 7.23 -12.04 11.18
CA MET A 70 8.65 -12.33 10.94
C MET A 70 9.56 -11.72 11.99
N ARG A 71 9.13 -10.64 12.64
CA ARG A 71 9.89 -9.93 13.69
C ARG A 71 9.50 -10.34 15.12
N GLY A 72 8.58 -11.31 15.27
CA GLY A 72 8.03 -11.69 16.56
C GLY A 72 7.08 -10.65 17.19
N PHE A 73 6.64 -9.66 16.40
CA PHE A 73 5.71 -8.64 16.85
C PHE A 73 4.26 -9.03 16.55
N HIS A 74 3.44 -9.12 17.60
CA HIS A 74 2.02 -9.45 17.49
C HIS A 74 1.19 -8.19 17.18
N VAL A 75 0.69 -8.10 15.95
CA VAL A 75 -0.26 -7.04 15.55
C VAL A 75 -1.63 -7.36 16.13
N THR A 76 -2.04 -6.64 17.17
CA THR A 76 -3.35 -6.79 17.81
C THR A 76 -4.49 -6.33 16.89
N ALA A 77 -5.73 -6.69 17.21
CA ALA A 77 -6.91 -6.30 16.42
C ALA A 77 -7.04 -4.77 16.30
N LEU A 78 -6.75 -4.03 17.36
CA LEU A 78 -6.79 -2.58 17.37
C LEU A 78 -5.80 -1.96 16.37
N TRP A 79 -4.58 -2.54 16.27
CA TRP A 79 -3.57 -2.15 15.28
C TRP A 79 -4.02 -2.36 13.85
N LYS A 80 -4.70 -3.47 13.57
CA LYS A 80 -5.22 -3.76 12.23
C LYS A 80 -6.22 -2.71 11.79
N TRP A 81 -7.14 -2.32 12.68
CA TRP A 81 -8.11 -1.26 12.41
C TRP A 81 -7.45 0.10 12.23
N LEU A 82 -6.46 0.43 13.05
CA LEU A 82 -5.73 1.69 12.96
C LEU A 82 -4.96 1.82 11.64
N ILE A 83 -4.35 0.74 11.15
CA ILE A 83 -3.67 0.71 9.85
C ILE A 83 -4.68 0.86 8.70
N VAL A 84 -5.84 0.22 8.77
CA VAL A 84 -6.86 0.29 7.71
C VAL A 84 -7.52 1.67 7.64
N LEU A 85 -7.88 2.22 8.80
CA LEU A 85 -8.62 3.50 8.87
C LEU A 85 -7.70 4.72 8.77
N MET A 86 -6.49 4.64 9.30
CA MET A 86 -5.53 5.74 9.38
C MET A 86 -4.16 5.29 8.84
N GLY A 87 -4.11 4.73 7.63
CA GLY A 87 -2.88 4.18 7.03
C GLY A 87 -1.69 5.14 7.07
N ILE A 88 -1.93 6.44 6.86
CA ILE A 88 -0.89 7.48 6.90
C ILE A 88 -0.24 7.60 8.28
N VAL A 89 -1.00 7.37 9.35
CA VAL A 89 -0.49 7.43 10.74
C VAL A 89 -0.17 6.02 11.26
N GLY A 90 -1.02 5.03 10.92
CA GLY A 90 -0.90 3.66 11.41
C GLY A 90 0.36 2.95 10.94
N VAL A 91 0.78 3.15 9.69
CA VAL A 91 1.99 2.51 9.15
C VAL A 91 3.27 3.08 9.75
N PRO A 92 3.48 4.41 9.80
CA PRO A 92 4.61 5.00 10.51
C PRO A 92 4.70 4.59 11.97
N TYR A 93 3.57 4.59 12.68
CA TYR A 93 3.53 4.19 14.08
C TYR A 93 3.83 2.69 14.27
N TYR A 94 3.35 1.83 13.35
CA TYR A 94 3.74 0.41 13.29
C TYR A 94 5.26 0.26 13.15
N PHE A 95 5.90 1.02 12.26
CA PHE A 95 7.36 0.99 12.08
C PHE A 95 8.09 1.42 13.35
N TRP A 96 7.59 2.44 14.02
CA TRP A 96 8.17 2.93 15.28
C TRP A 96 8.18 1.84 16.36
N GLN A 97 7.10 1.09 16.49
CA GLN A 97 6.94 0.11 17.55
C GLN A 97 7.53 -1.27 17.23
N SER A 98 7.57 -1.65 15.95
CA SER A 98 8.02 -2.98 15.51
C SER A 98 9.50 -3.06 15.18
N ARG A 99 10.22 -1.92 15.13
CA ARG A 99 11.61 -1.86 14.65
C ARG A 99 12.53 -1.12 15.62
N PRO A 100 13.82 -1.55 15.77
CA PRO A 100 14.81 -0.78 16.49
C PRO A 100 15.05 0.57 15.77
N HIS A 101 15.41 1.61 16.51
CA HIS A 101 15.50 3.01 16.03
C HIS A 101 16.22 3.18 14.69
N ARG A 102 17.31 2.46 14.45
CA ARG A 102 18.07 2.54 13.18
C ARG A 102 17.31 1.99 11.97
N GLU A 103 16.60 0.88 12.15
CA GLU A 103 15.78 0.27 11.10
C GLU A 103 14.48 1.05 10.87
N CYS A 104 13.95 1.67 11.91
CA CYS A 104 12.82 2.56 11.84
C CYS A 104 13.15 3.75 10.92
N LEU A 105 14.28 4.42 11.13
CA LEU A 105 14.72 5.55 10.29
C LEU A 105 14.86 5.14 8.81
N ARG A 106 15.46 3.98 8.55
CA ARG A 106 15.61 3.43 7.19
C ARG A 106 14.27 3.13 6.53
N SER A 107 13.29 2.70 7.31
CA SER A 107 11.93 2.41 6.82
C SER A 107 11.15 3.69 6.52
N PHE A 108 11.30 4.73 7.35
CA PHE A 108 10.77 6.06 7.08
C PHE A 108 11.39 6.67 5.82
N PHE A 109 12.70 6.52 5.65
CA PHE A 109 13.38 6.98 4.44
C PHE A 109 12.85 6.24 3.20
N GLY A 110 12.62 4.93 3.28
CA GLY A 110 11.99 4.15 2.22
C GLY A 110 10.56 4.61 1.89
N LEU A 111 9.75 4.91 2.91
CA LEU A 111 8.40 5.46 2.74
C LEU A 111 8.43 6.85 2.09
N PHE A 112 9.36 7.71 2.54
CA PHE A 112 9.56 9.04 1.96
C PHE A 112 10.03 8.96 0.50
N LEU A 113 10.98 8.06 0.19
CA LEU A 113 11.43 7.82 -1.17
C LEU A 113 10.28 7.32 -2.06
N PHE A 114 9.46 6.39 -1.55
CA PHE A 114 8.27 5.92 -2.26
C PHE A 114 7.29 7.06 -2.55
N ALA A 115 7.01 7.92 -1.57
CA ALA A 115 6.16 9.09 -1.75
C ALA A 115 6.76 10.08 -2.76
N ALA A 116 8.09 10.30 -2.72
CA ALA A 116 8.80 11.18 -3.66
C ALA A 116 8.77 10.64 -5.10
N VAL A 117 8.75 9.32 -5.30
CA VAL A 117 8.58 8.70 -6.62
C VAL A 117 7.11 8.70 -7.06
N ALA A 118 6.18 8.52 -6.13
CA ALA A 118 4.75 8.53 -6.43
C ALA A 118 4.22 9.93 -6.76
N ALA A 119 4.75 10.98 -6.14
CA ALA A 119 4.31 12.35 -6.36
C ALA A 119 4.45 12.82 -7.84
N PRO A 120 5.60 12.65 -8.54
CA PRO A 120 5.71 12.97 -9.97
C PRO A 120 4.71 12.18 -10.83
N TYR A 121 4.47 10.91 -10.51
CA TYR A 121 3.46 10.10 -11.21
C TYR A 121 2.07 10.74 -11.11
N TYR A 122 1.66 11.18 -9.92
CA TYR A 122 0.40 11.88 -9.73
C TYR A 122 0.35 13.22 -10.46
N ILE A 123 1.44 13.98 -10.47
CA ILE A 123 1.53 15.27 -11.18
C ILE A 123 1.39 15.06 -12.68
N VAL A 124 2.12 14.12 -13.27
CA VAL A 124 2.04 13.80 -14.71
C VAL A 124 0.63 13.35 -15.08
N TRP A 125 0.02 12.50 -14.25
CA TRP A 125 -1.32 12.00 -14.46
C TRP A 125 -2.39 13.10 -14.40
N TYR A 126 -2.28 14.00 -13.41
CA TYR A 126 -3.16 15.14 -13.26
C TYR A 126 -3.01 16.13 -14.43
N SER A 127 -1.78 16.36 -14.88
CA SER A 127 -1.49 17.24 -16.02
C SER A 127 -2.03 16.68 -17.34
N LEU A 128 -1.89 15.36 -17.55
CA LEU A 128 -2.41 14.65 -18.70
C LEU A 128 -3.95 14.75 -18.74
N ARG A 129 -4.58 14.54 -17.62
CA ARG A 129 -6.03 14.65 -17.46
C ARG A 129 -6.52 16.07 -17.78
N TYR A 130 -5.87 17.09 -17.21
CA TYR A 130 -6.20 18.49 -17.49
C TYR A 130 -6.05 18.84 -18.98
N ALA A 131 -5.02 18.28 -19.63
CA ALA A 131 -4.83 18.47 -21.07
C ALA A 131 -5.94 17.79 -21.89
N LEU A 132 -6.37 16.57 -21.54
CA LEU A 132 -7.44 15.83 -22.21
C LEU A 132 -8.80 16.53 -22.03
N GLU A 133 -9.09 17.08 -20.86
CA GLU A 133 -10.29 17.87 -20.58
C GLU A 133 -10.34 19.14 -21.45
N LYS A 134 -9.18 19.80 -21.64
CA LYS A 134 -9.07 21.00 -22.45
C LYS A 134 -9.19 20.76 -23.95
N ILE A 135 -8.90 19.56 -24.43
CA ILE A 135 -9.05 19.14 -25.85
C ILE A 135 -10.47 18.65 -26.13
N GLY A 136 -11.36 18.60 -25.11
CA GLY A 136 -12.76 18.17 -25.29
C GLY A 136 -12.93 16.65 -25.40
N TYR A 137 -11.96 15.88 -24.96
CA TYR A 137 -12.06 14.41 -25.01
C TYR A 137 -13.14 13.85 -24.07
N TYR A 138 -13.57 14.65 -23.08
CA TYR A 138 -14.61 14.31 -22.09
C TYR A 138 -15.85 15.22 -22.19
N ALA A 139 -16.07 15.85 -23.36
CA ALA A 139 -17.29 16.66 -23.60
C ALA A 139 -18.50 15.78 -23.93
#